data_3000df69de905196ae093db6e5d74330
#
_entry.id   3000df69de905196ae093db6e5d74330
#
_cell.length_a   1.000
_cell.length_b   1.000
_cell.length_c   1.000
_cell.angle_alpha   90.00
_cell.angle_beta   90.00
_cell.angle_gamma   90.00
#
_symmetry.space_group_name_H-M   'P 1'
#
loop_
_entity.id
_entity.type
_entity.pdbx_description
1 polymer ?
#
loop_
_entity_poly.entity_id
_entity_poly.type
_entity_poly.pdbx_seq_one_letter_code
_entity_poly.pdbx_strand_id
1 'polypeptide(L)'
;MLEGQKCLVIGSGISGIGAAVLLEKNHADVVLYDSSDKLTGEDLKAKLPEGSRAACIAGELPENVELSIQAAVLSPGVPTDIPLVNRMRDRGVQILGEIELGFLAEQGRVIAITGTNGKTTTTTLTGEIMKAHFGKDKTFVVGNIGNPYTLEADKTSKDSVTVGEISSFQLETIHTFHPVVSAILNITPDHLNRHHTMEAYVAAKEAVASQQTKADICVLNYDNDYTRDFAG
;
A
#
# COMPACT_ATOMS: atom_id res chain seq x y z
N MET A 1 9.34 4.08 13.03
CA MET A 1 8.05 3.76 12.40
C MET A 1 7.25 2.87 13.35
N LEU A 2 6.16 3.34 13.93
CA LEU A 2 5.21 2.62 14.81
C LEU A 2 5.81 1.73 15.92
N GLU A 3 7.07 1.99 16.32
CA GLU A 3 7.79 1.24 17.36
C GLU A 3 7.02 1.30 18.70
N GLY A 4 6.84 0.14 19.33
CA GLY A 4 6.11 0.00 20.58
C GLY A 4 4.60 0.20 20.48
N GLN A 5 4.06 0.56 19.30
CA GLN A 5 2.62 0.69 19.12
C GLN A 5 1.96 -0.67 18.86
N LYS A 6 0.72 -0.80 19.33
CA LYS A 6 -0.11 -1.96 19.01
C LYS A 6 -0.82 -1.75 17.68
N CYS A 7 -0.43 -2.53 16.69
CA CYS A 7 -0.85 -2.40 15.31
C CYS A 7 -1.76 -3.57 14.88
N LEU A 8 -2.90 -3.27 14.28
CA LEU A 8 -3.78 -4.25 13.66
C LEU A 8 -3.51 -4.31 12.16
N VAL A 9 -3.15 -5.47 11.65
CA VAL A 9 -3.10 -5.72 10.20
C VAL A 9 -4.39 -6.40 9.79
N ILE A 10 -5.18 -5.78 8.92
CA ILE A 10 -6.47 -6.27 8.45
C ILE A 10 -6.33 -6.91 7.08
N GLY A 11 -6.61 -8.21 7.03
CA GLY A 11 -6.45 -9.08 5.86
C GLY A 11 -5.17 -9.91 5.91
N SER A 12 -5.31 -11.23 5.73
CA SER A 12 -4.23 -12.23 5.83
C SER A 12 -3.71 -12.70 4.46
N GLY A 13 -3.87 -11.89 3.42
CA GLY A 13 -3.25 -12.09 2.12
C GLY A 13 -1.75 -11.75 2.13
N ILE A 14 -1.09 -11.88 0.98
CA ILE A 14 0.36 -11.66 0.86
C ILE A 14 0.79 -10.25 1.34
N SER A 15 0.01 -9.21 1.04
CA SER A 15 0.27 -7.83 1.50
C SER A 15 0.13 -7.69 3.03
N GLY A 16 -0.89 -8.33 3.63
CA GLY A 16 -1.06 -8.32 5.08
C GLY A 16 0.06 -9.07 5.81
N ILE A 17 0.49 -10.21 5.28
CA ILE A 17 1.66 -10.93 5.81
C ILE A 17 2.91 -10.06 5.73
N GLY A 18 3.15 -9.42 4.57
CA GLY A 18 4.28 -8.48 4.40
C GLY A 18 4.23 -7.32 5.40
N ALA A 19 3.05 -6.73 5.59
CA ALA A 19 2.85 -5.66 6.56
C ALA A 19 3.13 -6.12 8.00
N ALA A 20 2.64 -7.30 8.39
CA ALA A 20 2.88 -7.86 9.71
C ALA A 20 4.38 -8.09 9.96
N VAL A 21 5.09 -8.67 9.00
CA VAL A 21 6.54 -8.91 9.07
C VAL A 21 7.32 -7.60 9.18
N LEU A 22 6.98 -6.60 8.37
CA LEU A 22 7.65 -5.29 8.40
C LEU A 22 7.43 -4.57 9.73
N LEU A 23 6.22 -4.61 10.27
CA LEU A 23 5.88 -4.04 11.57
C LEU A 23 6.64 -4.73 12.72
N GLU A 24 6.72 -6.05 12.73
CA GLU A 24 7.48 -6.80 13.72
C GLU A 24 8.98 -6.48 13.68
N LYS A 25 9.57 -6.36 12.50
CA LYS A 25 10.96 -5.91 12.31
C LYS A 25 11.21 -4.51 12.87
N ASN A 26 10.19 -3.66 12.85
CA ASN A 26 10.23 -2.31 13.42
C ASN A 26 9.72 -2.25 14.87
N HIS A 27 9.69 -3.38 15.57
CA HIS A 27 9.37 -3.50 16.99
C HIS A 27 7.95 -3.03 17.38
N ALA A 28 6.98 -3.12 16.47
CA ALA A 28 5.57 -2.95 16.80
C ALA A 28 4.99 -4.21 17.46
N ASP A 29 3.94 -4.05 18.28
CA ASP A 29 3.10 -5.16 18.78
C ASP A 29 2.01 -5.45 17.75
N VAL A 30 2.12 -6.59 17.06
CA VAL A 30 1.30 -6.88 15.87
C VAL A 30 0.18 -7.85 16.16
N VAL A 31 -1.02 -7.48 15.72
CA VAL A 31 -2.18 -8.37 15.62
C VAL A 31 -2.51 -8.55 14.13
N LEU A 32 -2.35 -9.75 13.60
CA LEU A 32 -2.82 -10.12 12.25
C LEU A 32 -4.26 -10.59 12.35
N TYR A 33 -5.15 -9.92 11.66
CA TYR A 33 -6.59 -10.15 11.70
C TYR A 33 -7.17 -10.45 10.33
N ASP A 34 -8.07 -11.42 10.27
CA ASP A 34 -8.90 -11.72 9.10
C ASP A 34 -10.33 -12.01 9.53
N SER A 35 -11.31 -11.34 8.92
CA SER A 35 -12.71 -11.49 9.28
C SER A 35 -13.37 -12.78 8.80
N SER A 36 -12.62 -13.63 8.07
CA SER A 36 -13.13 -14.89 7.54
C SER A 36 -13.37 -15.90 8.67
N ASP A 37 -14.59 -16.39 8.76
CA ASP A 37 -15.01 -17.49 9.66
C ASP A 37 -14.52 -18.88 9.20
N LYS A 38 -13.95 -18.96 8.00
CA LYS A 38 -13.35 -20.17 7.42
C LYS A 38 -11.89 -20.38 7.82
N LEU A 39 -11.28 -19.38 8.45
CA LEU A 39 -9.91 -19.40 8.92
C LEU A 39 -9.86 -19.50 10.44
N THR A 40 -8.77 -20.03 10.95
CA THR A 40 -8.44 -20.03 12.37
C THR A 40 -7.20 -19.16 12.64
N GLY A 41 -6.97 -18.83 13.90
CA GLY A 41 -5.73 -18.14 14.28
C GLY A 41 -4.47 -18.96 13.94
N GLU A 42 -4.56 -20.30 13.97
CA GLU A 42 -3.46 -21.19 13.58
C GLU A 42 -3.20 -21.11 12.06
N ASP A 43 -4.25 -21.05 11.23
CA ASP A 43 -4.10 -20.86 9.79
C ASP A 43 -3.40 -19.54 9.45
N LEU A 44 -3.71 -18.48 10.18
CA LEU A 44 -3.04 -17.19 10.02
C LEU A 44 -1.58 -17.28 10.48
N LYS A 45 -1.33 -17.94 11.61
CA LYS A 45 0.02 -18.12 12.16
C LYS A 45 0.92 -18.91 11.24
N ALA A 46 0.38 -19.92 10.58
CA ALA A 46 1.10 -20.75 9.62
C ALA A 46 1.56 -19.97 8.36
N LYS A 47 0.94 -18.81 8.06
CA LYS A 47 1.36 -17.94 6.95
C LYS A 47 2.52 -17.02 7.30
N LEU A 48 2.79 -16.80 8.58
CA LEU A 48 3.87 -15.95 9.06
C LEU A 48 5.19 -16.72 9.12
N PRO A 49 6.33 -16.01 9.03
CA PRO A 49 7.64 -16.65 9.22
C PRO A 49 7.75 -17.33 10.59
N GLU A 50 8.57 -18.39 10.64
CA GLU A 50 8.93 -19.03 11.91
C GLU A 50 9.52 -18.00 12.89
N GLY A 51 9.10 -18.07 14.14
CA GLY A 51 9.52 -17.09 15.17
C GLY A 51 8.74 -15.78 15.20
N SER A 52 7.78 -15.55 14.30
CA SER A 52 6.87 -14.38 14.40
C SER A 52 6.14 -14.38 15.75
N ARG A 53 6.06 -13.20 16.38
CA ARG A 53 5.37 -12.97 17.66
C ARG A 53 3.97 -12.40 17.48
N ALA A 54 3.56 -12.10 16.25
CA ALA A 54 2.24 -11.55 15.97
C ALA A 54 1.13 -12.42 16.56
N ALA A 55 0.20 -11.80 17.25
CA ALA A 55 -1.06 -12.43 17.62
C ALA A 55 -1.92 -12.61 16.36
N CYS A 56 -2.62 -13.73 16.23
CA CYS A 56 -3.41 -14.05 15.05
C CYS A 56 -4.87 -14.28 15.45
N ILE A 57 -5.79 -13.52 14.86
CA ILE A 57 -7.22 -13.56 15.15
C ILE A 57 -7.99 -13.72 13.84
N ALA A 58 -8.86 -14.72 13.77
CA ALA A 58 -9.77 -14.95 12.66
C ALA A 58 -11.23 -14.87 13.13
N GLY A 59 -12.12 -14.41 12.25
CA GLY A 59 -13.55 -14.27 12.56
C GLY A 59 -13.87 -12.98 13.32
N GLU A 60 -14.41 -13.07 14.52
CA GLU A 60 -14.77 -11.90 15.33
C GLU A 60 -13.55 -11.32 16.06
N LEU A 61 -13.34 -10.02 15.93
CA LEU A 61 -12.29 -9.30 16.66
C LEU A 61 -12.80 -8.95 18.06
N PRO A 62 -12.17 -9.43 19.15
CA PRO A 62 -12.60 -9.10 20.51
C PRO A 62 -12.51 -7.59 20.78
N GLU A 63 -13.53 -7.04 21.44
CA GLU A 63 -13.65 -5.60 21.72
C GLU A 63 -12.43 -5.05 22.50
N ASN A 64 -11.94 -5.78 23.48
CA ASN A 64 -10.77 -5.38 24.25
C ASN A 64 -9.48 -5.30 23.39
N VAL A 65 -9.38 -6.11 22.35
CA VAL A 65 -8.29 -6.03 21.37
C VAL A 65 -8.52 -4.81 20.48
N GLU A 66 -9.71 -4.65 19.89
CA GLU A 66 -10.06 -3.48 19.06
C GLU A 66 -9.74 -2.17 19.79
N LEU A 67 -10.16 -2.04 21.05
CA LEU A 67 -9.95 -0.83 21.86
C LEU A 67 -8.47 -0.55 22.19
N SER A 68 -7.61 -1.55 22.15
CA SER A 68 -6.17 -1.40 22.41
C SER A 68 -5.34 -0.98 21.19
N ILE A 69 -5.91 -0.97 19.99
CA ILE A 69 -5.19 -0.66 18.75
C ILE A 69 -4.91 0.83 18.62
N GLN A 70 -3.68 1.15 18.24
CA GLN A 70 -3.17 2.51 18.05
C GLN A 70 -2.96 2.86 16.56
N ALA A 71 -2.67 1.87 15.73
CA ALA A 71 -2.60 2.00 14.27
C ALA A 71 -3.19 0.77 13.59
N ALA A 72 -3.77 0.93 12.42
CA ALA A 72 -4.27 -0.18 11.60
C ALA A 72 -3.72 -0.11 10.18
N VAL A 73 -3.27 -1.25 9.66
CA VAL A 73 -2.79 -1.40 8.30
C VAL A 73 -3.77 -2.24 7.50
N LEU A 74 -4.28 -1.67 6.41
CA LEU A 74 -5.24 -2.34 5.53
C LEU A 74 -4.53 -3.01 4.36
N SER A 75 -4.84 -4.29 4.14
CA SER A 75 -4.52 -4.93 2.86
C SER A 75 -5.35 -4.29 1.74
N PRO A 76 -4.83 -4.18 0.49
CA PRO A 76 -5.52 -3.48 -0.60
C PRO A 76 -6.94 -3.99 -0.92
N GLY A 77 -7.22 -5.26 -0.64
CA GLY A 77 -8.53 -5.87 -0.83
C GLY A 77 -9.58 -5.51 0.24
N VAL A 78 -9.16 -4.91 1.35
CA VAL A 78 -10.06 -4.52 2.45
C VAL A 78 -10.65 -3.15 2.13
N PRO A 79 -12.00 -3.00 2.09
CA PRO A 79 -12.62 -1.70 1.90
C PRO A 79 -12.31 -0.75 3.08
N THR A 80 -12.11 0.52 2.76
CA THR A 80 -11.73 1.55 3.74
C THR A 80 -12.91 2.06 4.57
N ASP A 81 -14.13 1.67 4.21
CA ASP A 81 -15.41 2.11 4.78
C ASP A 81 -16.13 1.02 5.61
N ILE A 82 -15.49 -0.13 5.86
CA ILE A 82 -16.08 -1.16 6.70
C ILE A 82 -16.30 -0.66 8.14
N PRO A 83 -17.33 -1.17 8.86
CA PRO A 83 -17.66 -0.70 10.20
C PRO A 83 -16.48 -0.69 11.18
N LEU A 84 -15.63 -1.71 11.14
CA LEU A 84 -14.42 -1.80 11.99
C LEU A 84 -13.47 -0.62 11.74
N VAL A 85 -13.17 -0.33 10.48
CA VAL A 85 -12.26 0.78 10.10
C VAL A 85 -12.86 2.13 10.48
N ASN A 86 -14.16 2.31 10.27
CA ASN A 86 -14.85 3.54 10.67
C ASN A 86 -14.79 3.77 12.18
N ARG A 87 -15.10 2.75 13.01
CA ARG A 87 -14.97 2.86 14.47
C ARG A 87 -13.55 3.20 14.92
N MET A 88 -12.53 2.61 14.27
CA MET A 88 -11.13 2.94 14.56
C MET A 88 -10.80 4.38 14.19
N ARG A 89 -11.23 4.84 13.02
CA ARG A 89 -11.04 6.23 12.56
C ARG A 89 -11.70 7.23 13.50
N ASP A 90 -12.92 6.96 13.96
CA ASP A 90 -13.67 7.81 14.90
C ASP A 90 -12.96 7.95 16.26
N ARG A 91 -12.16 6.95 16.64
CA ARG A 91 -11.30 6.99 17.84
C ARG A 91 -9.92 7.59 17.61
N GLY A 92 -9.63 8.06 16.41
CA GLY A 92 -8.32 8.64 16.06
C GLY A 92 -7.21 7.62 15.84
N VAL A 93 -7.54 6.32 15.61
CA VAL A 93 -6.57 5.31 15.22
C VAL A 93 -6.04 5.65 13.84
N GLN A 94 -4.71 5.67 13.68
CA GLN A 94 -4.09 5.92 12.39
C GLN A 94 -4.38 4.75 11.43
N ILE A 95 -4.99 5.04 10.29
CA ILE A 95 -5.29 4.05 9.25
C ILE A 95 -4.28 4.20 8.12
N LEU A 96 -3.53 3.16 7.84
CA LEU A 96 -2.51 3.11 6.80
C LEU A 96 -2.86 2.02 5.78
N GLY A 97 -2.47 2.22 4.53
CA GLY A 97 -2.41 1.15 3.54
C GLY A 97 -1.04 0.47 3.52
N GLU A 98 -0.98 -0.67 2.85
CA GLU A 98 0.27 -1.42 2.67
C GLU A 98 1.34 -0.57 1.95
N ILE A 99 0.94 0.23 0.95
CA ILE A 99 1.84 1.11 0.21
C ILE A 99 2.41 2.22 1.10
N GLU A 100 1.58 2.85 1.93
CA GLU A 100 2.04 3.85 2.88
C GLU A 100 3.03 3.26 3.89
N LEU A 101 2.72 2.08 4.43
CA LEU A 101 3.61 1.39 5.36
C LEU A 101 4.95 1.03 4.72
N GLY A 102 4.94 0.54 3.46
CA GLY A 102 6.16 0.27 2.70
C GLY A 102 6.98 1.54 2.47
N PHE A 103 6.33 2.65 2.09
CA PHE A 103 6.98 3.93 1.89
C PHE A 103 7.64 4.48 3.15
N LEU A 104 7.02 4.31 4.31
CA LEU A 104 7.62 4.72 5.59
C LEU A 104 8.93 3.98 5.92
N ALA A 105 9.17 2.80 5.33
CA ALA A 105 10.42 2.04 5.47
C ALA A 105 11.40 2.27 4.32
N GLU A 106 10.97 2.87 3.21
CA GLU A 106 11.77 3.13 2.01
C GLU A 106 12.90 4.11 2.29
N GLN A 107 14.08 3.83 1.79
CA GLN A 107 15.25 4.71 1.90
C GLN A 107 15.70 5.28 0.56
N GLY A 108 15.25 4.70 -0.56
CA GLY A 108 15.61 5.07 -1.92
C GLY A 108 14.62 6.03 -2.58
N ARG A 109 14.66 6.03 -3.88
CA ARG A 109 13.75 6.83 -4.73
C ARG A 109 12.60 5.97 -5.22
N VAL A 110 11.39 6.53 -5.23
CA VAL A 110 10.18 5.83 -5.68
C VAL A 110 9.70 6.39 -7.01
N ILE A 111 9.42 5.50 -7.96
CA ILE A 111 8.69 5.76 -9.20
C ILE A 111 7.34 5.07 -9.06
N ALA A 112 6.23 5.80 -9.07
CA ALA A 112 4.89 5.27 -8.89
C ALA A 112 4.09 5.33 -10.20
N ILE A 113 3.54 4.21 -10.64
CA ILE A 113 2.79 4.11 -11.89
C ILE A 113 1.37 3.66 -11.58
N THR A 114 0.40 4.50 -11.95
CA THR A 114 -1.03 4.21 -11.84
C THR A 114 -1.74 4.42 -13.18
N GLY A 115 -3.02 4.14 -13.23
CA GLY A 115 -3.88 4.25 -14.39
C GLY A 115 -4.94 3.14 -14.41
N THR A 116 -5.86 3.18 -15.34
CA THR A 116 -6.81 2.07 -15.54
C THR A 116 -6.12 0.92 -16.26
N ASN A 117 -5.49 1.20 -17.38
CA ASN A 117 -4.85 0.20 -18.26
C ASN A 117 -3.36 0.46 -18.46
N GLY A 118 -2.58 -0.59 -18.75
CA GLY A 118 -1.17 -0.50 -19.11
C GLY A 118 -0.20 -0.40 -17.92
N LYS A 119 -0.66 -0.36 -16.68
CA LYS A 119 0.18 -0.28 -15.48
C LYS A 119 1.26 -1.35 -15.46
N THR A 120 0.87 -2.63 -15.55
CA THR A 120 1.78 -3.78 -15.47
C THR A 120 2.89 -3.72 -16.49
N THR A 121 2.54 -3.45 -17.76
CA THR A 121 3.50 -3.34 -18.85
C THR A 121 4.48 -2.19 -18.62
N THR A 122 3.97 -1.02 -18.25
CA THR A 122 4.80 0.17 -18.01
C THR A 122 5.69 -0.02 -16.80
N THR A 123 5.16 -0.57 -15.70
CA THR A 123 5.94 -0.82 -14.48
C THR A 123 7.05 -1.84 -14.73
N THR A 124 6.74 -2.93 -15.43
CA THR A 124 7.74 -3.95 -15.78
C THR A 124 8.84 -3.37 -16.66
N LEU A 125 8.46 -2.64 -17.72
CA LEU A 125 9.44 -2.01 -18.62
C LEU A 125 10.31 -0.98 -17.87
N THR A 126 9.71 -0.13 -17.07
CA THR A 126 10.44 0.84 -16.24
C THR A 126 11.39 0.11 -15.28
N GLY A 127 10.94 -0.97 -14.64
CA GLY A 127 11.77 -1.80 -13.78
C GLY A 127 13.00 -2.36 -14.52
N GLU A 128 12.82 -2.89 -15.74
CA GLU A 128 13.95 -3.41 -16.55
C GLU A 128 14.93 -2.30 -16.96
N ILE A 129 14.44 -1.11 -17.30
CA ILE A 129 15.28 0.06 -17.59
C ILE A 129 16.08 0.45 -16.34
N MET A 130 15.44 0.52 -15.17
CA MET A 130 16.10 0.86 -13.91
C MET A 130 17.11 -0.20 -13.49
N LYS A 131 16.81 -1.49 -13.68
CA LYS A 131 17.78 -2.58 -13.45
C LYS A 131 19.01 -2.48 -14.33
N ALA A 132 18.83 -2.10 -15.59
CA ALA A 132 19.95 -1.88 -16.52
C ALA A 132 20.84 -0.72 -16.10
N HIS A 133 20.27 0.33 -15.48
CA HIS A 133 21.00 1.53 -15.09
C HIS A 133 21.59 1.43 -13.66
N PHE A 134 20.78 1.05 -12.67
CA PHE A 134 21.16 1.03 -11.25
C PHE A 134 21.68 -0.34 -10.76
N GLY A 135 21.44 -1.38 -11.53
CA GLY A 135 21.71 -2.78 -11.14
C GLY A 135 20.50 -3.47 -10.51
N LYS A 136 20.49 -4.80 -10.62
CA LYS A 136 19.37 -5.63 -10.12
C LYS A 136 19.20 -5.54 -8.60
N ASP A 137 20.31 -5.46 -7.87
CA ASP A 137 20.32 -5.43 -6.41
C ASP A 137 19.86 -4.08 -5.81
N LYS A 138 19.76 -3.05 -6.65
CA LYS A 138 19.32 -1.70 -6.27
C LYS A 138 17.97 -1.31 -6.88
N THR A 139 17.31 -2.24 -7.59
CA THR A 139 16.04 -1.96 -8.26
C THR A 139 14.97 -2.94 -7.78
N PHE A 140 13.92 -2.40 -7.18
CA PHE A 140 12.79 -3.14 -6.65
C PHE A 140 11.56 -2.85 -7.50
N VAL A 141 10.82 -3.90 -7.87
CA VAL A 141 9.53 -3.79 -8.56
C VAL A 141 8.46 -4.34 -7.64
N VAL A 142 7.51 -3.50 -7.26
CA VAL A 142 6.59 -3.77 -6.15
C VAL A 142 5.15 -3.32 -6.44
N GLY A 143 4.25 -3.66 -5.55
CA GLY A 143 2.88 -3.15 -5.51
C GLY A 143 1.85 -4.14 -6.01
N ASN A 144 0.97 -3.72 -6.90
CA ASN A 144 -0.10 -4.56 -7.45
C ASN A 144 0.41 -5.71 -8.34
N ILE A 145 1.69 -5.64 -8.74
CA ILE A 145 2.45 -6.73 -9.39
C ILE A 145 3.72 -7.02 -8.60
N GLY A 146 4.29 -8.18 -8.82
CA GLY A 146 5.52 -8.60 -8.13
C GLY A 146 5.28 -8.89 -6.67
N ASN A 147 6.17 -8.37 -5.83
CA ASN A 147 6.08 -8.51 -4.38
C ASN A 147 5.32 -7.32 -3.76
N PRO A 148 4.62 -7.53 -2.64
CA PRO A 148 4.15 -6.41 -1.81
C PRO A 148 5.31 -5.46 -1.46
N TYR A 149 5.02 -4.17 -1.41
CA TYR A 149 6.04 -3.17 -1.11
C TYR A 149 6.67 -3.41 0.26
N THR A 150 5.85 -3.77 1.23
CA THR A 150 6.28 -4.07 2.60
C THR A 150 7.26 -5.25 2.73
N LEU A 151 7.36 -6.14 1.75
CA LEU A 151 8.35 -7.22 1.72
C LEU A 151 9.71 -6.80 1.13
N GLU A 152 9.76 -5.67 0.46
CA GLU A 152 10.97 -5.18 -0.22
C GLU A 152 11.52 -3.89 0.42
N ALA A 153 10.69 -3.08 1.04
CA ALA A 153 11.02 -1.74 1.50
C ALA A 153 12.20 -1.69 2.49
N ASP A 154 12.30 -2.66 3.39
CA ASP A 154 13.40 -2.74 4.36
C ASP A 154 14.76 -3.17 3.76
N LYS A 155 14.77 -3.59 2.49
CA LYS A 155 15.99 -3.94 1.74
C LYS A 155 16.55 -2.76 0.96
N THR A 156 15.83 -1.66 0.89
CA THR A 156 16.20 -0.48 0.11
C THR A 156 17.30 0.32 0.78
N SER A 157 17.98 1.13 0.01
CA SER A 157 19.04 2.03 0.44
C SER A 157 18.94 3.37 -0.30
N LYS A 158 19.68 4.38 0.12
CA LYS A 158 19.69 5.71 -0.54
C LYS A 158 20.01 5.67 -2.04
N ASP A 159 20.69 4.61 -2.48
CA ASP A 159 21.04 4.39 -3.88
C ASP A 159 20.05 3.51 -4.64
N SER A 160 19.00 3.04 -3.97
CA SER A 160 17.98 2.19 -4.57
C SER A 160 16.94 3.00 -5.35
N VAL A 161 16.27 2.32 -6.28
CA VAL A 161 15.06 2.79 -6.94
C VAL A 161 13.98 1.74 -6.84
N THR A 162 12.82 2.14 -6.37
CA THR A 162 11.62 1.31 -6.29
C THR A 162 10.62 1.74 -7.35
N VAL A 163 10.20 0.81 -8.19
CA VAL A 163 9.19 1.03 -9.23
C VAL A 163 7.91 0.33 -8.81
N GLY A 164 6.90 1.11 -8.44
CA GLY A 164 5.63 0.62 -7.91
C GLY A 164 4.50 0.65 -8.93
N GLU A 165 3.82 -0.49 -9.14
CA GLU A 165 2.48 -0.50 -9.72
C GLU A 165 1.45 -0.20 -8.64
N ILE A 166 0.81 0.96 -8.70
CA ILE A 166 -0.10 1.41 -7.64
C ILE A 166 -1.54 1.44 -8.16
N SER A 167 -2.41 0.65 -7.54
CA SER A 167 -3.86 0.66 -7.80
C SER A 167 -4.55 1.85 -7.13
N SER A 168 -5.76 2.20 -7.59
CA SER A 168 -6.57 3.22 -6.94
C SER A 168 -6.92 2.87 -5.49
N PHE A 169 -7.10 1.57 -5.19
CA PHE A 169 -7.40 1.11 -3.82
C PHE A 169 -6.23 1.33 -2.86
N GLN A 170 -5.00 1.14 -3.34
CA GLN A 170 -3.80 1.41 -2.55
C GLN A 170 -3.60 2.90 -2.28
N LEU A 171 -4.05 3.77 -3.20
CA LEU A 171 -3.97 5.22 -3.07
C LEU A 171 -5.02 5.81 -2.11
N GLU A 172 -6.09 5.08 -1.76
CA GLU A 172 -7.11 5.54 -0.80
C GLU A 172 -6.56 5.76 0.62
N THR A 173 -5.42 5.19 0.96
CA THR A 173 -4.88 5.16 2.32
C THR A 173 -3.43 5.65 2.41
N ILE A 174 -3.02 6.48 1.45
CA ILE A 174 -1.73 7.17 1.50
C ILE A 174 -1.86 8.49 2.28
N HIS A 175 -0.77 8.89 2.95
CA HIS A 175 -0.68 10.13 3.73
C HIS A 175 0.60 10.90 3.42
N THR A 176 1.74 10.20 3.43
CA THR A 176 3.07 10.76 3.21
C THR A 176 3.75 10.19 1.98
N PHE A 177 3.10 9.26 1.28
CA PHE A 177 3.64 8.62 0.07
C PHE A 177 4.07 9.65 -0.96
N HIS A 178 5.38 9.72 -1.21
CA HIS A 178 6.00 10.77 -2.02
C HIS A 178 6.92 10.16 -3.09
N PRO A 179 6.41 9.77 -4.26
CA PRO A 179 7.24 9.34 -5.37
C PRO A 179 7.95 10.54 -6.01
N VAL A 180 9.25 10.40 -6.30
CA VAL A 180 10.00 11.45 -7.04
C VAL A 180 9.58 11.51 -8.52
N VAL A 181 9.03 10.43 -9.04
CA VAL A 181 8.36 10.38 -10.34
C VAL A 181 7.05 9.63 -10.18
N SER A 182 5.94 10.23 -10.62
CA SER A 182 4.67 9.54 -10.75
C SER A 182 4.21 9.51 -12.22
N ALA A 183 3.39 8.53 -12.57
CA ALA A 183 2.75 8.47 -13.89
C ALA A 183 1.27 8.04 -13.75
N ILE A 184 0.37 8.79 -14.41
CA ILE A 184 -1.03 8.42 -14.58
C ILE A 184 -1.25 8.13 -16.07
N LEU A 185 -1.28 6.84 -16.43
CA LEU A 185 -1.26 6.42 -17.85
C LEU A 185 -2.55 6.73 -18.57
N ASN A 186 -3.68 6.54 -17.91
CA ASN A 186 -5.02 6.81 -18.40
C ASN A 186 -6.04 6.60 -17.30
N ILE A 187 -7.19 7.22 -17.43
CA ILE A 187 -8.35 7.00 -16.56
C ILE A 187 -9.57 6.76 -17.46
N THR A 188 -10.16 5.58 -17.35
CA THR A 188 -11.41 5.18 -18.00
C THR A 188 -12.31 4.49 -16.97
N PRO A 189 -13.65 4.44 -17.17
CA PRO A 189 -14.55 3.84 -16.18
C PRO A 189 -14.15 2.43 -15.79
N ASP A 190 -13.87 2.24 -14.48
CA ASP A 190 -13.53 0.95 -13.89
C ASP A 190 -13.76 1.03 -12.37
N HIS A 191 -13.95 -0.11 -11.71
CA HIS A 191 -14.06 -0.23 -10.25
C HIS A 191 -15.11 0.69 -9.60
N LEU A 192 -16.16 1.10 -10.32
CA LEU A 192 -17.22 1.99 -9.79
C LEU A 192 -18.07 1.32 -8.69
N ASN A 193 -18.04 0.00 -8.63
CA ASN A 193 -18.63 -0.74 -7.50
C ASN A 193 -17.92 -0.45 -6.15
N ARG A 194 -16.67 0.04 -6.18
CA ARG A 194 -15.88 0.45 -5.00
C ARG A 194 -15.84 1.97 -4.83
N HIS A 195 -15.51 2.69 -5.89
CA HIS A 195 -15.36 4.15 -5.84
C HIS A 195 -16.68 4.91 -5.95
N HIS A 196 -17.78 4.24 -6.34
CA HIS A 196 -19.13 4.75 -6.50
C HIS A 196 -19.29 5.77 -7.63
N THR A 197 -18.38 6.72 -7.81
CA THR A 197 -18.41 7.74 -8.88
C THR A 197 -17.09 7.82 -9.63
N MET A 198 -17.13 8.38 -10.85
CA MET A 198 -15.91 8.64 -11.62
C MET A 198 -15.04 9.69 -10.96
N GLU A 199 -15.62 10.69 -10.34
CA GLU A 199 -14.90 11.76 -9.63
C GLU A 199 -14.07 11.17 -8.48
N ALA A 200 -14.64 10.26 -7.69
CA ALA A 200 -13.92 9.58 -6.61
C ALA A 200 -12.80 8.68 -7.16
N TYR A 201 -13.05 8.00 -8.29
CA TYR A 201 -12.03 7.16 -8.93
C TYR A 201 -10.86 7.98 -9.50
N VAL A 202 -11.17 9.12 -10.13
CA VAL A 202 -10.18 10.08 -10.63
C VAL A 202 -9.35 10.61 -9.48
N ALA A 203 -9.99 11.16 -8.44
CA ALA A 203 -9.32 11.70 -7.27
C ALA A 203 -8.42 10.67 -6.57
N ALA A 204 -8.86 9.40 -6.48
CA ALA A 204 -8.04 8.33 -5.93
C ALA A 204 -6.75 8.10 -6.73
N LYS A 205 -6.77 8.22 -8.07
CA LYS A 205 -5.55 8.08 -8.89
C LYS A 205 -4.66 9.33 -8.84
N GLU A 206 -5.24 10.51 -8.84
CA GLU A 206 -4.52 11.78 -8.75
C GLU A 206 -3.77 11.91 -7.43
N ALA A 207 -4.24 11.25 -6.37
CA ALA A 207 -3.58 11.20 -5.09
C ALA A 207 -2.12 10.69 -5.17
N VAL A 208 -1.74 9.94 -6.21
CA VAL A 208 -0.34 9.49 -6.43
C VAL A 208 0.65 10.65 -6.46
N ALA A 209 0.22 11.85 -6.86
CA ALA A 209 1.05 13.06 -6.93
C ALA A 209 0.81 14.04 -5.77
N SER A 210 -0.07 13.71 -4.80
CA SER A 210 -0.53 14.64 -3.76
C SER A 210 0.59 15.19 -2.86
N GLN A 211 1.67 14.44 -2.68
CA GLN A 211 2.83 14.85 -1.89
C GLN A 211 4.01 15.32 -2.75
N GLN A 212 3.88 15.34 -4.08
CA GLN A 212 4.92 15.83 -4.97
C GLN A 212 5.11 17.34 -4.86
N THR A 213 6.33 17.77 -5.09
CA THR A 213 6.76 19.18 -5.09
C THR A 213 7.22 19.60 -6.50
N LYS A 214 7.63 20.84 -6.65
CA LYS A 214 8.20 21.33 -7.92
C LYS A 214 9.53 20.64 -8.33
N ALA A 215 10.15 19.90 -7.43
CA ALA A 215 11.36 19.12 -7.71
C ALA A 215 11.06 17.75 -8.31
N ASP A 216 9.81 17.30 -8.24
CA ASP A 216 9.35 16.00 -8.66
C ASP A 216 8.68 16.05 -10.04
N ILE A 217 8.44 14.89 -10.64
CA ILE A 217 7.88 14.79 -11.99
C ILE A 217 6.58 13.99 -11.95
N CYS A 218 5.50 14.56 -12.49
CA CYS A 218 4.27 13.83 -12.78
C CYS A 218 4.11 13.66 -14.31
N VAL A 219 4.12 12.43 -14.79
CA VAL A 219 3.94 12.09 -16.20
C VAL A 219 2.47 11.80 -16.48
N LEU A 220 1.88 12.55 -17.40
CA LEU A 220 0.47 12.50 -17.72
C LEU A 220 0.24 12.22 -19.20
N ASN A 221 -0.81 11.49 -19.52
CA ASN A 221 -1.21 11.22 -20.90
C ASN A 221 -2.10 12.35 -21.42
N TYR A 222 -1.60 13.15 -22.34
CA TYR A 222 -2.32 14.30 -22.90
C TYR A 222 -3.57 13.91 -23.73
N ASP A 223 -3.61 12.69 -24.27
CA ASP A 223 -4.74 12.19 -25.07
C ASP A 223 -5.92 11.67 -24.21
N ASN A 224 -5.76 11.64 -22.89
CA ASN A 224 -6.83 11.26 -21.97
C ASN A 224 -7.36 12.50 -21.23
N ASP A 225 -8.65 12.78 -21.34
CA ASP A 225 -9.26 14.02 -20.84
C ASP A 225 -9.00 14.23 -19.34
N TYR A 226 -9.20 13.20 -18.51
CA TYR A 226 -8.99 13.30 -17.06
C TYR A 226 -7.54 13.65 -16.69
N THR A 227 -6.57 13.00 -17.32
CA THR A 227 -5.16 13.26 -17.02
C THR A 227 -4.69 14.60 -17.60
N ARG A 228 -5.24 15.03 -18.73
CA ARG A 228 -4.98 16.36 -19.28
C ARG A 228 -5.52 17.46 -18.38
N ASP A 229 -6.75 17.31 -17.87
CA ASP A 229 -7.39 18.30 -17.00
C ASP A 229 -6.65 18.40 -15.65
N PHE A 230 -6.04 17.32 -15.16
CA PHE A 230 -5.19 17.33 -13.97
C PHE A 230 -3.89 18.12 -14.15
N ALA A 231 -3.39 18.23 -15.38
CA ALA A 231 -2.17 18.97 -15.70
C ALA A 231 -2.36 20.52 -15.68
N GLY A 232 -3.59 21.00 -15.79
CA GLY A 232 -3.95 22.42 -15.90
C GLY A 232 -4.09 23.12 -14.63
#